data_1f88a749ad2196156c724fc089258a44
#
_entry.id   1f88a749ad2196156c724fc089258a44
#
_cell.length_a   1.000
_cell.length_b   1.000
_cell.length_c   1.000
_cell.angle_alpha   90.00
_cell.angle_beta   90.00
_cell.angle_gamma   90.00
#
_symmetry.space_group_name_H-M   'P 1'
#
loop_
_entity.id
_entity.type
_entity.pdbx_description
1 polymer ?
#
loop_
_entity_poly.entity_id
_entity_poly.type
_entity_poly.pdbx_seq_one_letter_code
_entity_poly.pdbx_strand_id
1 'polypeptide(L)'
;QAFGKEYDRFYKAITNMGYGLPQNSFKAILPNPYNDISLAKFVNGKNQQISPLQILTFYNAIANNGKMVKPTFHKRDTTIIKEQLASKENIAIIQQLLVQKVKDGLAHQAHSNKVSIAGEQGAVAAKNDRDNTIYCLQFCGYFPSDNPQYSIIVSLNKKGLPASGGMAREIVKHIIEIKY
;
A
#
# COMPACT_ATOMS: atom_id res chain seq x y z
N GLN A 1 -11.11 12.07 14.71
CA GLN A 1 -11.95 10.96 15.24
C GLN A 1 -13.25 10.82 14.44
N ALA A 2 -13.15 10.86 13.07
CA ALA A 2 -14.33 10.85 12.19
C ALA A 2 -15.19 9.58 12.30
N PHE A 3 -14.66 8.50 12.84
CA PHE A 3 -15.36 7.21 12.92
C PHE A 3 -15.52 6.66 14.34
N GLY A 4 -15.14 7.34 15.39
CA GLY A 4 -15.32 7.04 16.80
C GLY A 4 -15.86 5.64 17.12
N LYS A 5 -17.13 5.55 17.51
CA LYS A 5 -17.86 4.29 17.75
C LYS A 5 -18.44 3.65 16.47
N GLU A 6 -18.28 4.28 15.28
CA GLU A 6 -18.83 3.80 14.00
C GLU A 6 -17.84 2.88 13.24
N TYR A 7 -17.32 1.88 13.93
CA TYR A 7 -16.38 0.92 13.33
C TYR A 7 -16.96 0.25 12.07
N ASP A 8 -18.23 -0.11 12.09
CA ASP A 8 -18.89 -0.74 10.95
C ASP A 8 -18.88 0.14 9.70
N ARG A 9 -19.10 1.44 9.89
CA ARG A 9 -19.10 2.41 8.80
C ARG A 9 -17.70 2.54 8.19
N PHE A 10 -16.68 2.63 9.03
CA PHE A 10 -15.30 2.67 8.57
C PHE A 10 -14.91 1.39 7.85
N TYR A 11 -15.20 0.22 8.45
CA TYR A 11 -14.88 -1.08 7.87
C TYR A 11 -15.59 -1.28 6.52
N LYS A 12 -16.88 -0.97 6.43
CA LYS A 12 -17.65 -1.02 5.19
C LYS A 12 -17.08 -0.06 4.13
N ALA A 13 -16.68 1.15 4.52
CA ALA A 13 -16.08 2.10 3.60
C ALA A 13 -14.78 1.55 2.99
N ILE A 14 -13.87 1.04 3.81
CA ILE A 14 -12.59 0.47 3.37
C ILE A 14 -12.79 -0.77 2.48
N THR A 15 -13.67 -1.69 2.88
CA THR A 15 -13.95 -2.89 2.07
C THR A 15 -14.66 -2.54 0.78
N ASN A 16 -15.58 -1.56 0.80
CA ASN A 16 -16.23 -1.06 -0.40
C ASN A 16 -15.26 -0.38 -1.37
N MET A 17 -14.16 0.20 -0.88
CA MET A 17 -13.07 0.70 -1.73
C MET A 17 -12.27 -0.43 -2.40
N GLY A 18 -12.54 -1.69 -2.08
CA GLY A 18 -11.83 -2.83 -2.64
C GLY A 18 -10.56 -3.23 -1.86
N TYR A 19 -10.35 -2.68 -0.66
CA TYR A 19 -9.24 -3.09 0.20
C TYR A 19 -9.46 -4.52 0.67
N GLY A 20 -8.47 -5.38 0.46
CA GLY A 20 -8.54 -6.79 0.84
C GLY A 20 -9.44 -7.68 -0.03
N LEU A 21 -9.88 -7.21 -1.20
CA LEU A 21 -10.64 -8.05 -2.12
C LEU A 21 -9.87 -9.32 -2.48
N PRO A 22 -10.56 -10.48 -2.56
CA PRO A 22 -9.93 -11.72 -2.96
C PRO A 22 -9.29 -11.59 -4.35
N GLN A 23 -8.05 -12.03 -4.47
CA GLN A 23 -7.33 -12.09 -5.73
C GLN A 23 -6.76 -13.51 -5.88
N ASN A 24 -7.16 -14.18 -6.95
CA ASN A 24 -6.84 -15.58 -7.17
C ASN A 24 -7.32 -16.44 -5.97
N SER A 25 -6.46 -17.29 -5.42
CA SER A 25 -6.77 -18.14 -4.25
C SER A 25 -6.50 -17.45 -2.91
N PHE A 26 -6.05 -16.18 -2.89
CA PHE A 26 -5.68 -15.49 -1.66
C PHE A 26 -6.82 -14.61 -1.14
N LYS A 27 -7.36 -14.95 0.02
CA LYS A 27 -8.36 -14.15 0.73
C LYS A 27 -7.67 -13.34 1.83
N ALA A 28 -7.83 -12.03 1.83
CA ALA A 28 -7.33 -11.19 2.92
C ALA A 28 -8.01 -11.54 4.23
N ILE A 29 -7.25 -11.53 5.32
CA ILE A 29 -7.78 -11.62 6.69
C ILE A 29 -7.77 -10.20 7.23
N LEU A 30 -8.97 -9.68 7.53
CA LEU A 30 -9.16 -8.38 8.14
C LEU A 30 -9.62 -8.57 9.60
N PRO A 31 -9.30 -7.61 10.49
CA PRO A 31 -9.71 -7.70 11.89
C PRO A 31 -11.23 -7.72 12.05
N ASN A 32 -11.70 -8.30 13.15
CA ASN A 32 -13.11 -8.25 13.49
C ASN A 32 -13.55 -6.81 13.78
N PRO A 33 -14.64 -6.32 13.17
CA PRO A 33 -15.08 -4.93 13.30
C PRO A 33 -15.68 -4.54 14.67
N TYR A 34 -15.98 -5.48 15.55
CA TYR A 34 -16.77 -5.21 16.75
C TYR A 34 -15.96 -4.84 18.00
N ASN A 35 -14.71 -4.33 17.85
CA ASN A 35 -13.87 -4.00 18.98
C ASN A 35 -13.03 -2.73 18.69
N ASP A 36 -13.15 -1.69 19.52
CA ASP A 36 -12.42 -0.42 19.40
C ASP A 36 -10.89 -0.60 19.36
N ILE A 37 -10.35 -1.56 20.11
CA ILE A 37 -8.93 -1.91 20.07
C ILE A 37 -8.55 -2.46 18.69
N SER A 38 -9.48 -3.15 18.02
CA SER A 38 -9.26 -3.69 16.68
C SER A 38 -9.23 -2.60 15.62
N LEU A 39 -10.01 -1.52 15.77
CA LEU A 39 -9.97 -0.38 14.84
C LEU A 39 -8.61 0.32 14.87
N ALA A 40 -8.11 0.66 16.06
CA ALA A 40 -6.81 1.29 16.21
C ALA A 40 -5.67 0.42 15.64
N LYS A 41 -5.73 -0.91 15.86
CA LYS A 41 -4.80 -1.87 15.28
C LYS A 41 -4.93 -1.95 13.76
N PHE A 42 -6.16 -1.94 13.24
CA PHE A 42 -6.43 -1.99 11.81
C PHE A 42 -5.90 -0.76 11.08
N VAL A 43 -6.18 0.44 11.58
CA VAL A 43 -5.68 1.71 11.02
C VAL A 43 -4.14 1.75 10.98
N ASN A 44 -3.50 1.13 11.97
CA ASN A 44 -2.04 1.02 12.05
C ASN A 44 -1.47 -0.21 11.30
N GLY A 45 -2.26 -0.87 10.46
CA GLY A 45 -1.80 -2.02 9.66
C GLY A 45 -1.60 -3.31 10.47
N LYS A 46 -2.07 -3.37 11.73
CA LYS A 46 -1.92 -4.55 12.59
C LYS A 46 -3.12 -5.50 12.47
N ASN A 47 -2.90 -6.79 12.78
CA ASN A 47 -3.94 -7.82 12.78
C ASN A 47 -4.65 -8.00 11.43
N GLN A 48 -3.93 -7.75 10.33
CA GLN A 48 -4.43 -8.00 8.99
C GLN A 48 -3.39 -8.79 8.20
N GLN A 49 -3.88 -9.68 7.33
CA GLN A 49 -3.04 -10.42 6.40
C GLN A 49 -3.51 -10.11 4.99
N ILE A 50 -2.69 -9.37 4.28
CA ILE A 50 -2.94 -8.93 2.90
C ILE A 50 -1.71 -9.28 2.08
N SER A 51 -1.91 -9.90 0.93
CA SER A 51 -0.78 -10.25 0.07
C SER A 51 -0.17 -9.00 -0.56
N PRO A 52 1.14 -9.00 -0.86
CA PRO A 52 1.77 -7.92 -1.61
C PRO A 52 1.05 -7.60 -2.92
N LEU A 53 0.53 -8.61 -3.61
CA LEU A 53 -0.22 -8.41 -4.85
C LEU A 53 -1.55 -7.64 -4.63
N GLN A 54 -2.24 -7.89 -3.52
CA GLN A 54 -3.46 -7.14 -3.18
C GLN A 54 -3.14 -5.67 -2.86
N ILE A 55 -2.04 -5.42 -2.14
CA ILE A 55 -1.54 -4.06 -1.85
C ILE A 55 -1.18 -3.36 -3.17
N LEU A 56 -0.38 -4.02 -4.01
CA LEU A 56 0.02 -3.49 -5.31
C LEU A 56 -1.19 -3.14 -6.19
N THR A 57 -2.20 -4.01 -6.22
CA THR A 57 -3.43 -3.77 -6.99
C THR A 57 -4.19 -2.54 -6.49
N PHE A 58 -4.22 -2.33 -5.17
CA PHE A 58 -4.86 -1.15 -4.58
C PHE A 58 -4.11 0.15 -4.95
N TYR A 59 -2.78 0.16 -4.84
CA TYR A 59 -1.96 1.31 -5.25
C TYR A 59 -2.01 1.55 -6.75
N ASN A 60 -2.04 0.48 -7.56
CA ASN A 60 -2.26 0.59 -9.01
C ASN A 60 -3.60 1.26 -9.33
N ALA A 61 -4.65 0.93 -8.59
CA ALA A 61 -5.95 1.58 -8.79
C ALA A 61 -5.92 3.08 -8.44
N ILE A 62 -5.18 3.50 -7.41
CA ILE A 62 -4.95 4.91 -7.10
C ILE A 62 -4.20 5.59 -8.26
N ALA A 63 -3.13 4.98 -8.76
CA ALA A 63 -2.38 5.47 -9.91
C ALA A 63 -3.26 5.58 -11.18
N ASN A 64 -4.22 4.67 -11.35
CA ASN A 64 -5.17 4.60 -12.46
C ASN A 64 -6.46 5.39 -12.18
N ASN A 65 -6.35 6.53 -11.50
CA ASN A 65 -7.45 7.47 -11.20
C ASN A 65 -8.67 6.82 -10.52
N GLY A 66 -8.43 5.79 -9.72
CA GLY A 66 -9.45 5.07 -8.94
C GLY A 66 -10.03 3.84 -9.61
N LYS A 67 -9.62 3.51 -10.83
CA LYS A 67 -10.07 2.29 -11.53
C LYS A 67 -9.20 1.10 -11.15
N MET A 68 -9.80 0.08 -10.52
CA MET A 68 -9.12 -1.14 -10.12
C MET A 68 -9.26 -2.23 -11.18
N VAL A 69 -8.13 -2.74 -11.64
CA VAL A 69 -8.05 -3.83 -12.62
C VAL A 69 -7.47 -5.09 -11.98
N LYS A 70 -7.89 -6.26 -12.48
CA LYS A 70 -7.36 -7.54 -12.05
C LYS A 70 -5.92 -7.71 -12.54
N PRO A 71 -4.97 -8.05 -11.68
CA PRO A 71 -3.61 -8.39 -12.12
C PRO A 71 -3.63 -9.58 -13.08
N THR A 72 -2.91 -9.47 -14.18
CA THR A 72 -2.77 -10.54 -15.16
C THR A 72 -1.35 -10.61 -15.70
N PHE A 73 -0.90 -11.79 -16.07
CA PHE A 73 0.35 -12.01 -16.82
C PHE A 73 0.13 -11.99 -18.34
N HIS A 74 -1.14 -11.90 -18.79
CA HIS A 74 -1.51 -11.90 -20.20
C HIS A 74 -1.90 -10.50 -20.65
N LYS A 75 -1.25 -9.99 -21.70
CA LYS A 75 -1.47 -8.62 -22.23
C LYS A 75 -2.87 -8.31 -22.75
N ARG A 76 -3.70 -9.33 -22.99
CA ARG A 76 -5.00 -9.17 -23.68
C ARG A 76 -6.20 -9.10 -22.73
N ASP A 77 -6.05 -9.47 -21.47
CA ASP A 77 -7.17 -9.61 -20.55
C ASP A 77 -7.17 -8.49 -19.52
N THR A 78 -7.92 -7.43 -19.80
CA THR A 78 -8.19 -6.39 -18.77
C THR A 78 -9.55 -6.64 -18.17
N THR A 79 -9.59 -7.19 -16.96
CA THR A 79 -10.82 -7.33 -16.18
C THR A 79 -10.87 -6.21 -15.14
N ILE A 80 -11.93 -5.41 -15.18
CA ILE A 80 -12.18 -4.37 -14.20
C ILE A 80 -12.80 -5.02 -12.95
N ILE A 81 -12.16 -4.84 -11.80
CA ILE A 81 -12.67 -5.26 -10.50
C ILE A 81 -13.62 -4.20 -9.95
N LYS A 82 -13.24 -2.93 -10.12
CA LYS A 82 -14.02 -1.79 -9.65
C LYS A 82 -13.77 -0.57 -10.54
N GLU A 83 -14.85 0.05 -11.00
CA GLU A 83 -14.78 1.21 -11.89
C GLU A 83 -14.24 2.45 -11.17
N GLN A 84 -14.57 2.63 -9.89
CA GLN A 84 -14.15 3.79 -9.11
C GLN A 84 -14.03 3.43 -7.64
N LEU A 85 -12.86 3.63 -7.04
CA LEU A 85 -12.60 3.38 -5.61
C LEU A 85 -13.25 4.44 -4.71
N ALA A 86 -13.14 5.70 -5.10
CA ALA A 86 -13.64 6.87 -4.39
C ALA A 86 -13.89 8.00 -5.38
N SER A 87 -14.42 9.14 -4.94
CA SER A 87 -14.58 10.29 -5.81
C SER A 87 -13.25 10.72 -6.43
N LYS A 88 -13.29 11.34 -7.60
CA LYS A 88 -12.09 11.81 -8.31
C LYS A 88 -11.26 12.77 -7.47
N GLU A 89 -11.95 13.64 -6.71
CA GLU A 89 -11.33 14.61 -5.82
C GLU A 89 -10.55 13.90 -4.70
N ASN A 90 -11.14 12.87 -4.08
CA ASN A 90 -10.48 12.10 -3.03
C ASN A 90 -9.28 11.31 -3.58
N ILE A 91 -9.40 10.75 -4.78
CA ILE A 91 -8.25 10.08 -5.44
C ILE A 91 -7.13 11.08 -5.69
N ALA A 92 -7.42 12.26 -6.21
CA ALA A 92 -6.42 13.30 -6.45
C ALA A 92 -5.72 13.74 -5.16
N ILE A 93 -6.47 13.90 -4.06
CA ILE A 93 -5.89 14.20 -2.74
C ILE A 93 -4.92 13.09 -2.29
N ILE A 94 -5.33 11.82 -2.43
CA ILE A 94 -4.46 10.69 -2.06
C ILE A 94 -3.21 10.64 -2.94
N GLN A 95 -3.34 10.87 -4.24
CA GLN A 95 -2.19 10.93 -5.16
C GLN A 95 -1.20 12.02 -4.74
N GLN A 96 -1.68 13.23 -4.42
CA GLN A 96 -0.83 14.32 -3.92
C GLN A 96 -0.13 13.95 -2.61
N LEU A 97 -0.84 13.36 -1.65
CA LEU A 97 -0.26 12.91 -0.39
C LEU A 97 0.84 11.87 -0.59
N LEU A 98 0.66 10.92 -1.51
CA LEU A 98 1.67 9.91 -1.81
C LEU A 98 2.91 10.50 -2.47
N VAL A 99 2.76 11.53 -3.31
CA VAL A 99 3.89 12.30 -3.86
C VAL A 99 4.64 13.03 -2.75
N GLN A 100 3.93 13.75 -1.88
CA GLN A 100 4.54 14.48 -0.76
C GLN A 100 5.27 13.56 0.21
N LYS A 101 4.76 12.35 0.47
CA LYS A 101 5.41 11.34 1.30
C LYS A 101 6.81 10.97 0.80
N VAL A 102 6.97 10.88 -0.52
CA VAL A 102 8.27 10.57 -1.14
C VAL A 102 9.12 11.82 -1.28
N LYS A 103 8.54 12.98 -1.59
CA LYS A 103 9.29 14.22 -1.79
C LYS A 103 9.89 14.74 -0.48
N ASP A 104 9.05 14.93 0.53
CA ASP A 104 9.41 15.65 1.76
C ASP A 104 9.05 14.87 3.05
N GLY A 105 8.44 13.68 2.91
CA GLY A 105 7.91 12.91 4.03
C GLY A 105 8.78 11.73 4.45
N LEU A 106 8.17 10.82 5.21
CA LEU A 106 8.82 9.63 5.76
C LEU A 106 9.34 8.65 4.70
N ALA A 107 8.85 8.73 3.47
CA ALA A 107 9.29 7.90 2.36
C ALA A 107 10.40 8.56 1.50
N HIS A 108 11.02 9.66 1.95
CA HIS A 108 11.99 10.44 1.21
C HIS A 108 13.20 9.64 0.68
N GLN A 109 13.62 8.57 1.34
CA GLN A 109 14.70 7.71 0.83
C GLN A 109 14.36 7.00 -0.51
N ALA A 110 13.08 6.98 -0.91
CA ALA A 110 12.68 6.54 -2.25
C ALA A 110 12.71 7.67 -3.30
N HIS A 111 12.99 8.91 -2.90
CA HIS A 111 13.03 10.06 -3.82
C HIS A 111 14.14 9.88 -4.86
N SER A 112 13.81 10.21 -6.11
CA SER A 112 14.75 10.26 -7.23
C SER A 112 14.68 11.61 -7.93
N ASN A 113 15.84 12.11 -8.38
CA ASN A 113 15.91 13.30 -9.20
C ASN A 113 15.63 13.03 -10.69
N LYS A 114 15.56 11.76 -11.09
CA LYS A 114 15.34 11.34 -12.48
C LYS A 114 13.87 11.24 -12.84
N VAL A 115 13.02 10.85 -11.90
CA VAL A 115 11.60 10.61 -12.11
C VAL A 115 10.80 10.84 -10.84
N SER A 116 9.60 11.40 -10.99
CA SER A 116 8.68 11.61 -9.87
C SER A 116 8.09 10.27 -9.38
N ILE A 117 8.07 10.07 -8.07
CA ILE A 117 7.59 8.83 -7.44
C ILE A 117 6.50 9.17 -6.43
N ALA A 118 5.43 8.40 -6.42
CA ALA A 118 4.39 8.43 -5.40
C ALA A 118 4.34 7.09 -4.67
N GLY A 119 4.25 7.11 -3.35
CA GLY A 119 4.19 5.87 -2.59
C GLY A 119 4.27 6.08 -1.08
N GLU A 120 4.14 4.97 -0.37
CA GLU A 120 4.21 4.92 1.08
C GLU A 120 5.01 3.70 1.55
N GLN A 121 5.60 3.82 2.69
CA GLN A 121 6.33 2.76 3.36
C GLN A 121 5.55 2.16 4.53
N GLY A 122 5.83 0.92 4.86
CA GLY A 122 5.36 0.26 6.06
C GLY A 122 6.45 -0.57 6.70
N ALA A 123 6.41 -0.66 8.02
CA ALA A 123 7.26 -1.55 8.80
C ALA A 123 6.42 -2.16 9.93
N VAL A 124 6.36 -3.48 9.98
CA VAL A 124 5.59 -4.19 11.01
C VAL A 124 6.39 -5.39 11.52
N ALA A 125 6.32 -5.65 12.83
CA ALA A 125 6.86 -6.88 13.40
C ALA A 125 6.04 -8.08 12.91
N ALA A 126 6.64 -8.92 12.08
CA ALA A 126 6.01 -10.11 11.52
C ALA A 126 6.04 -11.30 12.50
N LYS A 127 7.12 -11.41 13.28
CA LYS A 127 7.30 -12.41 14.33
C LYS A 127 8.06 -11.76 15.48
N ASN A 128 7.55 -11.96 16.69
CA ASN A 128 8.21 -11.49 17.92
C ASN A 128 8.73 -12.69 18.67
N ASP A 129 10.04 -12.92 18.62
CA ASP A 129 10.74 -13.88 19.45
C ASP A 129 11.72 -13.11 20.33
N ARG A 130 11.87 -13.47 21.61
CA ARG A 130 12.52 -12.65 22.65
C ARG A 130 13.87 -12.02 22.23
N ASP A 131 14.60 -12.71 21.36
CA ASP A 131 15.91 -12.25 20.85
C ASP A 131 15.98 -12.07 19.33
N ASN A 132 14.89 -12.31 18.58
CA ASN A 132 14.90 -12.39 17.13
C ASN A 132 13.62 -11.86 16.49
N THR A 133 13.27 -10.60 16.77
CA THR A 133 12.15 -9.96 16.08
C THR A 133 12.44 -9.84 14.60
N ILE A 134 11.55 -10.41 13.78
CA ILE A 134 11.57 -10.25 12.32
C ILE A 134 10.59 -9.15 11.96
N TYR A 135 11.07 -8.18 11.22
CA TYR A 135 10.26 -7.07 10.69
C TYR A 135 10.00 -7.28 9.21
N CYS A 136 8.75 -7.15 8.80
CA CYS A 136 8.39 -7.00 7.40
C CYS A 136 8.46 -5.51 7.05
N LEU A 137 9.35 -5.17 6.11
CA LEU A 137 9.56 -3.82 5.61
C LEU A 137 8.99 -3.77 4.20
N GLN A 138 8.14 -2.79 3.92
CA GLN A 138 7.50 -2.65 2.62
C GLN A 138 7.57 -1.21 2.12
N PHE A 139 7.63 -1.06 0.81
CA PHE A 139 7.28 0.14 0.09
C PHE A 139 6.34 -0.25 -1.03
N CYS A 140 5.26 0.51 -1.22
CA CYS A 140 4.38 0.35 -2.37
C CYS A 140 4.09 1.72 -2.98
N GLY A 141 4.11 1.80 -4.32
CA GLY A 141 3.93 3.05 -5.02
C GLY A 141 3.86 2.89 -6.53
N TYR A 142 4.00 4.00 -7.23
CA TYR A 142 3.97 4.06 -8.69
C TYR A 142 4.84 5.21 -9.23
N PHE A 143 5.22 5.12 -10.49
CA PHE A 143 6.06 6.09 -11.18
C PHE A 143 5.89 6.04 -12.71
N PRO A 144 6.13 7.17 -13.45
CA PRO A 144 6.18 8.53 -12.93
C PRO A 144 4.88 8.90 -12.20
N SER A 145 4.93 9.80 -11.21
CA SER A 145 3.73 10.11 -10.41
C SER A 145 2.72 10.99 -11.15
N ASP A 146 3.17 11.78 -12.10
CA ASP A 146 2.38 12.68 -12.96
C ASP A 146 1.72 11.96 -14.15
N ASN A 147 2.35 10.89 -14.65
CA ASN A 147 1.81 10.04 -15.71
C ASN A 147 2.15 8.57 -15.41
N PRO A 148 1.44 7.90 -14.52
CA PRO A 148 1.78 6.57 -14.03
C PRO A 148 1.89 5.52 -15.12
N GLN A 149 3.07 4.90 -15.24
CA GLN A 149 3.34 3.82 -16.18
C GLN A 149 3.61 2.50 -15.46
N TYR A 150 4.08 2.57 -14.23
CA TYR A 150 4.52 1.42 -13.45
C TYR A 150 4.05 1.53 -12.02
N SER A 151 3.59 0.41 -11.46
CA SER A 151 3.40 0.23 -10.02
C SER A 151 4.47 -0.71 -9.49
N ILE A 152 4.97 -0.43 -8.29
CA ILE A 152 6.03 -1.21 -7.67
C ILE A 152 5.68 -1.52 -6.22
N ILE A 153 5.96 -2.74 -5.79
CA ILE A 153 6.02 -3.11 -4.38
C ILE A 153 7.34 -3.81 -4.09
N VAL A 154 8.01 -3.37 -3.04
CA VAL A 154 9.16 -4.07 -2.47
C VAL A 154 8.78 -4.50 -1.06
N SER A 155 8.90 -5.78 -0.79
CA SER A 155 8.63 -6.38 0.52
C SER A 155 9.81 -7.26 0.91
N LEU A 156 10.35 -7.06 2.11
CA LEU A 156 11.47 -7.83 2.62
C LEU A 156 11.36 -8.05 4.12
N ASN A 157 11.92 -9.15 4.58
CA ASN A 157 12.02 -9.47 5.99
C ASN A 157 13.41 -9.13 6.51
N LYS A 158 13.47 -8.43 7.63
CA LYS A 158 14.70 -8.05 8.30
C LYS A 158 14.69 -8.50 9.75
N LYS A 159 15.77 -9.14 10.18
CA LYS A 159 16.00 -9.52 11.58
C LYS A 159 16.60 -8.33 12.34
N GLY A 160 16.06 -8.04 13.52
CA GLY A 160 16.58 -7.02 14.43
C GLY A 160 16.36 -5.58 13.97
N LEU A 161 16.84 -4.65 14.81
CA LEU A 161 16.77 -3.20 14.58
C LEU A 161 17.97 -2.70 13.74
N PRO A 162 17.85 -1.52 13.09
CA PRO A 162 16.68 -0.68 12.99
C PRO A 162 15.66 -1.21 11.98
N ALA A 163 14.37 -1.04 12.28
CA ALA A 163 13.25 -1.47 11.43
C ALA A 163 12.54 -0.25 10.79
N SER A 164 13.31 0.64 10.19
CA SER A 164 12.82 1.92 9.69
C SER A 164 12.18 1.87 8.30
N GLY A 165 12.16 0.71 7.65
CA GLY A 165 11.69 0.60 6.25
C GLY A 165 12.63 1.24 5.21
N GLY A 166 13.74 1.88 5.62
CA GLY A 166 14.69 2.55 4.73
C GLY A 166 15.21 1.65 3.62
N MET A 167 15.55 0.44 3.95
CA MET A 167 16.05 -0.55 2.99
C MET A 167 15.08 -0.81 1.82
N ALA A 168 13.77 -0.92 2.08
CA ALA A 168 12.79 -1.11 1.01
C ALA A 168 12.70 0.12 0.10
N ARG A 169 12.83 1.33 0.65
CA ARG A 169 12.81 2.60 -0.10
C ARG A 169 14.06 2.76 -0.97
N GLU A 170 15.23 2.44 -0.44
CA GLU A 170 16.49 2.49 -1.18
C GLU A 170 16.51 1.50 -2.35
N ILE A 171 15.98 0.29 -2.14
CA ILE A 171 15.83 -0.71 -3.21
C ILE A 171 14.89 -0.18 -4.30
N VAL A 172 13.75 0.40 -3.93
CA VAL A 172 12.80 1.01 -4.89
C VAL A 172 13.49 2.10 -5.70
N LYS A 173 14.17 3.05 -5.04
CA LYS A 173 14.93 4.11 -5.71
C LYS A 173 15.92 3.52 -6.72
N HIS A 174 16.71 2.54 -6.30
CA HIS A 174 17.71 1.92 -7.14
C HIS A 174 17.11 1.23 -8.38
N ILE A 175 16.04 0.45 -8.20
CA ILE A 175 15.31 -0.19 -9.31
C ILE A 175 14.80 0.85 -10.31
N ILE A 176 14.23 1.95 -9.82
CA ILE A 176 13.67 3.00 -10.67
C ILE A 176 14.79 3.73 -11.42
N GLU A 177 15.89 4.06 -10.75
CA GLU A 177 17.02 4.80 -11.35
C GLU A 177 17.82 3.98 -12.39
N ILE A 178 17.74 2.65 -12.34
CA ILE A 178 18.28 1.77 -13.40
C ILE A 178 17.44 1.89 -14.68
N LYS A 179 16.13 2.12 -14.54
CA LYS A 179 15.22 2.22 -15.66
C LYS A 179 15.30 3.59 -16.36
N TYR A 180 15.58 4.65 -15.62
CA TYR A 180 15.69 6.04 -16.07
C TYR A 180 17.13 6.56 -15.98
#